data_cc0fd9e2b9738a85000c66ae766983c8
#
_entry.id   cc0fd9e2b9738a85000c66ae766983c8
#
_cell.length_a   1.000
_cell.length_b   1.000
_cell.length_c   1.000
_cell.angle_alpha   90.00
_cell.angle_beta   90.00
_cell.angle_gamma   90.00
#
_symmetry.space_group_name_H-M   'P 1'
#
loop_
_entity.id
_entity.type
_entity.pdbx_description
1 polymer ?
#
loop_
_entity_poly.entity_id
_entity_poly.type
_entity_poly.pdbx_seq_one_letter_code
_entity_poly.pdbx_strand_id
1 'polypeptide(L)'
;MEMVDKAAPRNLFPSQREAFRNAIDEKNNWYQLLMQIAHLNPDVRNRLVKSFLIDSNLMVWGEQEKNRDKYQCNIPWAILLDPTSACNLHCTGCWAAEYGHKLNLSYDDIDSIIEQGKALGTHVFIYTGGEPLVRKHDLIKLCEAHPDCAFLCFTNATLIDEAFCQDMIRVANFVPAISAEGFEEATDARRGEGVFQKVSKAMALL
;
A
#
# COMPACT_ATOMS: atom_id res chain seq x y z
N MET A 1 -0.59 -7.01 -23.24
CA MET A 1 -0.29 -5.66 -23.75
C MET A 1 -1.16 -5.28 -24.94
N GLU A 2 -1.30 -6.11 -25.99
CA GLU A 2 -2.12 -5.78 -27.17
C GLU A 2 -3.57 -5.38 -26.88
N MET A 3 -4.22 -6.01 -25.88
CA MET A 3 -5.57 -5.61 -25.45
C MET A 3 -5.61 -4.20 -24.84
N VAL A 4 -4.62 -3.85 -24.02
CA VAL A 4 -4.49 -2.51 -23.44
C VAL A 4 -4.23 -1.48 -24.54
N ASP A 5 -3.39 -1.82 -25.51
CA ASP A 5 -3.06 -0.94 -26.64
C ASP A 5 -4.26 -0.69 -27.57
N LYS A 6 -5.20 -1.64 -27.63
CA LYS A 6 -6.45 -1.49 -28.41
C LYS A 6 -7.55 -0.74 -27.64
N ALA A 7 -7.58 -0.90 -26.31
CA ALA A 7 -8.65 -0.36 -25.46
C ALA A 7 -8.36 1.04 -24.92
N ALA A 8 -7.09 1.41 -24.74
CA ALA A 8 -6.68 2.68 -24.15
C ALA A 8 -6.23 3.68 -25.24
N PRO A 9 -6.51 4.98 -25.06
CA PRO A 9 -5.98 6.03 -25.93
C PRO A 9 -4.44 5.93 -26.03
N ARG A 10 -3.89 6.17 -27.23
CA ARG A 10 -2.44 6.04 -27.48
C ARG A 10 -1.56 6.93 -26.59
N ASN A 11 -2.09 8.06 -26.16
CA ASN A 11 -1.42 9.03 -25.29
C ASN A 11 -1.57 8.71 -23.79
N LEU A 12 -2.35 7.68 -23.43
CA LEU A 12 -2.50 7.29 -22.04
C LEU A 12 -1.31 6.47 -21.57
N PHE A 13 -0.55 7.00 -20.62
CA PHE A 13 0.62 6.36 -19.99
C PHE A 13 1.65 5.76 -20.96
N PRO A 14 2.15 6.49 -21.99
CA PRO A 14 3.02 5.94 -23.01
C PRO A 14 4.32 5.38 -22.42
N SER A 15 4.96 6.08 -21.50
CA SER A 15 6.24 5.67 -20.86
C SER A 15 6.05 4.43 -19.99
N GLN A 16 4.97 4.33 -19.25
CA GLN A 16 4.66 3.17 -18.42
C GLN A 16 4.38 1.94 -19.30
N ARG A 17 3.65 2.11 -20.40
CA ARG A 17 3.38 1.04 -21.36
C ARG A 17 4.66 0.54 -22.02
N GLU A 18 5.58 1.43 -22.37
CA GLU A 18 6.89 1.09 -22.89
C GLU A 18 7.74 0.33 -21.86
N ALA A 19 7.78 0.83 -20.61
CA ALA A 19 8.47 0.16 -19.51
C ALA A 19 7.93 -1.27 -19.28
N PHE A 20 6.62 -1.48 -19.38
CA PHE A 20 6.01 -2.82 -19.29
C PHE A 20 6.42 -3.74 -20.45
N ARG A 21 6.48 -3.22 -21.68
CA ARG A 21 6.97 -4.01 -22.82
C ARG A 21 8.42 -4.43 -22.63
N ASN A 22 9.28 -3.47 -22.30
CA ASN A 22 10.68 -3.73 -22.03
C ASN A 22 10.87 -4.75 -20.92
N ALA A 23 10.09 -4.66 -19.84
CA ALA A 23 10.13 -5.63 -18.76
C ALA A 23 9.81 -7.07 -19.23
N ILE A 24 8.84 -7.23 -20.13
CA ILE A 24 8.44 -8.53 -20.69
C ILE A 24 9.51 -9.04 -21.65
N ASP A 25 9.99 -8.19 -22.56
CA ASP A 25 10.92 -8.56 -23.61
C ASP A 25 12.32 -8.91 -23.04
N GLU A 26 12.77 -8.15 -22.07
CA GLU A 26 14.08 -8.33 -21.41
C GLU A 26 14.04 -9.33 -20.25
N LYS A 27 12.85 -9.74 -19.79
CA LYS A 27 12.64 -10.58 -18.58
C LYS A 27 13.39 -10.06 -17.35
N ASN A 28 13.40 -8.73 -17.17
CA ASN A 28 14.08 -8.05 -16.09
C ASN A 28 13.41 -8.26 -14.72
N ASN A 29 13.88 -7.56 -13.68
CA ASN A 29 13.35 -7.72 -12.32
C ASN A 29 11.84 -7.43 -12.20
N TRP A 30 11.30 -6.50 -12.99
CA TRP A 30 9.86 -6.25 -13.04
C TRP A 30 9.08 -7.43 -13.59
N TYR A 31 9.60 -8.09 -14.63
CA TYR A 31 9.00 -9.33 -15.14
C TYR A 31 9.01 -10.42 -14.08
N GLN A 32 10.12 -10.58 -13.34
CA GLN A 32 10.21 -11.57 -12.27
C GLN A 32 9.19 -11.31 -11.16
N LEU A 33 9.01 -10.04 -10.75
CA LEU A 33 7.97 -9.65 -9.80
C LEU A 33 6.55 -9.96 -10.31
N LEU A 34 6.27 -9.63 -11.58
CA LEU A 34 4.98 -9.94 -12.20
C LEU A 34 4.72 -11.46 -12.24
N MET A 35 5.76 -12.25 -12.48
CA MET A 35 5.64 -13.72 -12.46
C MET A 35 5.39 -14.25 -11.04
N GLN A 36 5.99 -13.67 -10.01
CA GLN A 36 5.68 -14.02 -8.60
C GLN A 36 4.21 -13.70 -8.28
N ILE A 37 3.74 -12.51 -8.64
CA ILE A 37 2.31 -12.14 -8.49
C ILE A 37 1.41 -13.10 -9.27
N ALA A 38 1.82 -13.53 -10.45
CA ALA A 38 1.04 -14.49 -11.26
C ALA A 38 0.90 -15.86 -10.61
N HIS A 39 1.81 -16.25 -9.72
CA HIS A 39 1.77 -17.52 -8.97
C HIS A 39 0.97 -17.45 -7.66
N LEU A 40 0.52 -16.28 -7.25
CA LEU A 40 -0.39 -16.16 -6.09
C LEU A 40 -1.69 -16.95 -6.33
N ASN A 41 -2.36 -17.28 -5.22
CA ASN A 41 -3.71 -17.83 -5.30
C ASN A 41 -4.57 -16.97 -6.26
N PRO A 42 -5.26 -17.58 -7.24
CA PRO A 42 -5.98 -16.84 -8.29
C PRO A 42 -6.99 -15.82 -7.76
N ASP A 43 -7.69 -16.13 -6.68
CA ASP A 43 -8.70 -15.22 -6.10
C ASP A 43 -8.04 -14.01 -5.43
N VAL A 44 -6.95 -14.23 -4.70
CA VAL A 44 -6.17 -13.15 -4.08
C VAL A 44 -5.55 -12.28 -5.16
N ARG A 45 -4.88 -12.89 -6.13
CA ARG A 45 -4.26 -12.19 -7.26
C ARG A 45 -5.27 -11.32 -8.01
N ASN A 46 -6.43 -11.89 -8.37
CA ASN A 46 -7.44 -11.17 -9.15
C ASN A 46 -7.99 -9.96 -8.37
N ARG A 47 -8.18 -10.11 -7.04
CA ARG A 47 -8.63 -9.00 -6.18
C ARG A 47 -7.55 -7.94 -6.01
N LEU A 48 -6.28 -8.32 -5.80
CA LEU A 48 -5.15 -7.38 -5.75
C LEU A 48 -5.01 -6.60 -7.06
N VAL A 49 -5.02 -7.30 -8.20
CA VAL A 49 -4.93 -6.65 -9.51
C VAL A 49 -6.13 -5.72 -9.72
N LYS A 50 -7.33 -6.15 -9.35
CA LYS A 50 -8.53 -5.32 -9.45
C LYS A 50 -8.40 -4.07 -8.59
N SER A 51 -8.10 -4.18 -7.30
CA SER A 51 -8.03 -3.03 -6.39
C SER A 51 -6.85 -2.08 -6.72
N PHE A 52 -5.63 -2.62 -6.91
CA PHE A 52 -4.44 -1.78 -7.10
C PHE A 52 -4.24 -1.24 -8.51
N LEU A 53 -4.72 -1.92 -9.56
CA LEU A 53 -4.51 -1.46 -10.93
C LEU A 53 -5.80 -0.94 -11.56
N ILE A 54 -6.91 -1.64 -11.40
CA ILE A 54 -8.14 -1.31 -12.12
C ILE A 54 -8.92 -0.24 -11.35
N ASP A 55 -9.41 -0.56 -10.14
CA ASP A 55 -10.32 0.32 -9.42
C ASP A 55 -9.61 1.61 -8.98
N SER A 56 -8.41 1.51 -8.39
CA SER A 56 -7.73 2.66 -7.81
C SER A 56 -6.90 3.51 -8.78
N ASN A 57 -6.71 3.05 -10.01
CA ASN A 57 -5.93 3.81 -11.01
C ASN A 57 -6.67 3.98 -12.33
N LEU A 58 -7.08 2.88 -13.01
CA LEU A 58 -7.62 3.01 -14.36
C LEU A 58 -9.04 3.58 -14.37
N MET A 59 -9.91 3.11 -13.46
CA MET A 59 -11.33 3.52 -13.45
C MET A 59 -11.52 4.94 -12.94
N VAL A 60 -10.69 5.40 -12.01
CA VAL A 60 -10.83 6.70 -11.37
C VAL A 60 -10.16 7.85 -12.11
N TRP A 61 -9.32 7.55 -13.11
CA TRP A 61 -8.60 8.58 -13.87
C TRP A 61 -9.52 9.66 -14.44
N GLY A 62 -10.62 9.25 -15.06
CA GLY A 62 -11.59 10.20 -15.64
C GLY A 62 -12.25 11.08 -14.59
N GLU A 63 -12.47 10.59 -13.38
CA GLU A 63 -13.04 11.37 -12.27
C GLU A 63 -12.02 12.38 -11.72
N GLN A 64 -10.76 11.96 -11.57
CA GLN A 64 -9.68 12.88 -11.17
C GLN A 64 -9.52 14.03 -12.17
N GLU A 65 -9.55 13.77 -13.49
CA GLU A 65 -9.48 14.82 -14.53
C GLU A 65 -10.65 15.80 -14.41
N LYS A 66 -11.87 15.31 -14.28
CA LYS A 66 -13.07 16.17 -14.09
C LYS A 66 -12.96 17.04 -12.84
N ASN A 67 -12.52 16.46 -11.71
CA ASN A 67 -12.36 17.17 -10.46
C ASN A 67 -11.20 18.17 -10.52
N ARG A 68 -10.12 17.85 -11.23
CA ARG A 68 -9.00 18.76 -11.50
C ARG A 68 -9.48 20.00 -12.27
N ASP A 69 -10.30 19.80 -13.28
CA ASP A 69 -10.90 20.90 -14.06
C ASP A 69 -11.90 21.69 -13.24
N LYS A 70 -12.76 21.01 -12.47
CA LYS A 70 -13.79 21.64 -11.65
C LYS A 70 -13.21 22.52 -10.53
N TYR A 71 -12.20 22.03 -9.84
CA TYR A 71 -11.62 22.71 -8.67
C TYR A 71 -10.38 23.54 -9.02
N GLN A 72 -9.90 23.51 -10.27
CA GLN A 72 -8.72 24.23 -10.75
C GLN A 72 -7.47 23.97 -9.88
N CYS A 73 -7.32 22.72 -9.40
CA CYS A 73 -6.19 22.27 -8.59
C CYS A 73 -5.83 20.83 -8.92
N ASN A 74 -4.64 20.40 -8.50
CA ASN A 74 -4.24 19.02 -8.64
C ASN A 74 -5.03 18.14 -7.66
N ILE A 75 -5.56 17.02 -8.15
CA ILE A 75 -6.13 15.96 -7.31
C ILE A 75 -5.02 14.97 -6.98
N PRO A 76 -4.76 14.67 -5.70
CA PRO A 76 -3.69 13.76 -5.32
C PRO A 76 -3.98 12.34 -5.83
N TRP A 77 -2.96 11.68 -6.35
CA TRP A 77 -3.04 10.28 -6.73
C TRP A 77 -3.19 9.36 -5.51
N ALA A 78 -2.52 9.70 -4.41
CA ALA A 78 -2.60 8.97 -3.15
C ALA A 78 -2.63 9.94 -1.97
N ILE A 79 -3.27 9.52 -0.87
CA ILE A 79 -3.28 10.24 0.40
C ILE A 79 -2.49 9.42 1.42
N LEU A 80 -1.50 10.07 2.06
CA LEU A 80 -0.72 9.49 3.13
C LEU A 80 -1.34 9.87 4.47
N LEU A 81 -1.56 8.88 5.32
CA LEU A 81 -2.22 9.01 6.63
C LEU A 81 -1.35 8.40 7.73
N ASP A 82 -1.30 9.09 8.85
CA ASP A 82 -0.73 8.60 10.11
C ASP A 82 -1.88 8.20 11.06
N PRO A 83 -2.35 6.94 11.05
CA PRO A 83 -3.45 6.49 11.91
C PRO A 83 -3.14 6.68 13.40
N THR A 84 -1.86 6.59 13.76
CA THR A 84 -1.38 6.74 15.13
C THR A 84 0.08 7.18 15.17
N SER A 85 0.44 7.97 16.18
CA SER A 85 1.84 8.24 16.52
C SER A 85 2.46 7.15 17.41
N ALA A 86 1.66 6.22 17.95
CA ALA A 86 2.15 5.13 18.77
C ALA A 86 3.00 4.15 17.93
N CYS A 87 4.13 3.74 18.49
CA CYS A 87 4.99 2.72 17.91
C CYS A 87 5.46 1.75 18.99
N ASN A 88 5.65 0.51 18.62
CA ASN A 88 6.17 -0.54 19.50
C ASN A 88 7.71 -0.68 19.43
N LEU A 89 8.39 0.17 18.65
CA LEU A 89 9.85 0.27 18.56
C LEU A 89 10.33 1.69 18.86
N HIS A 90 11.64 1.81 19.14
CA HIS A 90 12.35 3.08 19.39
C HIS A 90 13.58 3.18 18.50
N CYS A 91 13.36 3.22 17.19
CA CYS A 91 14.44 3.21 16.19
C CYS A 91 15.30 4.48 16.26
N THR A 92 16.62 4.31 16.16
CA THR A 92 17.57 5.42 16.10
C THR A 92 17.30 6.29 14.87
N GLY A 93 17.17 7.61 15.09
CA GLY A 93 16.89 8.58 14.02
C GLY A 93 15.49 8.47 13.41
N CYS A 94 14.53 7.95 14.16
CA CYS A 94 13.14 7.90 13.71
C CYS A 94 12.50 9.29 13.82
N TRP A 95 12.04 9.84 12.70
CA TRP A 95 11.38 11.14 12.67
C TRP A 95 10.05 11.15 13.45
N ALA A 96 9.34 10.01 13.48
CA ALA A 96 8.06 9.89 14.17
C ALA A 96 8.20 9.80 15.71
N ALA A 97 9.39 9.51 16.24
CA ALA A 97 9.62 9.39 17.67
C ALA A 97 9.38 10.72 18.43
N GLU A 98 9.52 11.87 17.75
CA GLU A 98 9.33 13.19 18.33
C GLU A 98 7.86 13.53 18.61
N TYR A 99 6.91 12.87 17.95
CA TYR A 99 5.47 13.13 18.12
C TYR A 99 4.84 12.47 19.34
N GLY A 100 5.60 11.62 20.05
CA GLY A 100 5.11 10.84 21.19
C GLY A 100 4.12 9.74 20.74
N HIS A 101 3.31 9.22 21.69
CA HIS A 101 2.48 8.03 21.46
C HIS A 101 0.97 8.26 21.62
N LYS A 102 0.53 9.53 21.67
CA LYS A 102 -0.84 9.89 22.06
C LYS A 102 -1.71 10.43 20.94
N LEU A 103 -1.12 10.75 19.79
CA LEU A 103 -1.87 11.28 18.65
C LEU A 103 -2.47 10.13 17.87
N ASN A 104 -3.79 10.15 17.71
CA ASN A 104 -4.54 9.14 16.99
C ASN A 104 -5.67 9.80 16.21
N LEU A 105 -5.85 9.39 14.97
CA LEU A 105 -7.11 9.60 14.25
C LEU A 105 -8.12 8.55 14.74
N SER A 106 -9.39 8.92 14.89
CA SER A 106 -10.42 7.92 15.13
C SER A 106 -10.66 7.06 13.87
N TYR A 107 -11.35 5.94 14.03
CA TYR A 107 -11.81 5.14 12.87
C TYR A 107 -12.63 6.01 11.92
N ASP A 108 -13.60 6.76 12.47
CA ASP A 108 -14.52 7.61 11.72
C ASP A 108 -13.79 8.76 11.00
N ASP A 109 -12.73 9.33 11.58
CA ASP A 109 -11.89 10.33 10.91
C ASP A 109 -11.21 9.73 9.67
N ILE A 110 -10.61 8.55 9.80
CA ILE A 110 -9.94 7.88 8.68
C ILE A 110 -10.95 7.48 7.60
N ASP A 111 -12.08 6.91 7.98
CA ASP A 111 -13.18 6.55 7.10
C ASP A 111 -13.68 7.77 6.31
N SER A 112 -13.91 8.89 7.01
CA SER A 112 -14.33 10.15 6.40
C SER A 112 -13.28 10.71 5.41
N ILE A 113 -11.98 10.61 5.72
CA ILE A 113 -10.91 11.02 4.80
C ILE A 113 -10.91 10.14 3.54
N ILE A 114 -11.11 8.83 3.70
CA ILE A 114 -11.18 7.90 2.58
C ILE A 114 -12.39 8.24 1.69
N GLU A 115 -13.58 8.42 2.25
CA GLU A 115 -14.77 8.78 1.49
C GLU A 115 -14.61 10.12 0.74
N GLN A 116 -14.02 11.13 1.37
CA GLN A 116 -13.73 12.40 0.71
C GLN A 116 -12.69 12.25 -0.40
N GLY A 117 -11.66 11.42 -0.17
CA GLY A 117 -10.66 11.07 -1.20
C GLY A 117 -11.32 10.43 -2.41
N LYS A 118 -12.18 9.43 -2.19
CA LYS A 118 -12.95 8.73 -3.24
C LYS A 118 -13.81 9.71 -4.06
N ALA A 119 -14.49 10.62 -3.39
CA ALA A 119 -15.31 11.64 -4.06
C ALA A 119 -14.48 12.55 -5.00
N LEU A 120 -13.18 12.68 -4.77
CA LEU A 120 -12.23 13.39 -5.64
C LEU A 120 -11.60 12.47 -6.71
N GLY A 121 -11.77 11.15 -6.62
CA GLY A 121 -11.14 10.16 -7.48
C GLY A 121 -9.81 9.63 -6.93
N THR A 122 -9.51 9.85 -5.64
CA THR A 122 -8.33 9.26 -4.98
C THR A 122 -8.73 7.96 -4.29
N HIS A 123 -8.19 6.85 -4.76
CA HIS A 123 -8.48 5.51 -4.25
C HIS A 123 -7.24 4.77 -3.74
N VAL A 124 -6.10 5.45 -3.63
CA VAL A 124 -4.87 4.92 -3.05
C VAL A 124 -4.60 5.61 -1.72
N PHE A 125 -4.45 4.84 -0.66
CA PHE A 125 -4.15 5.34 0.68
C PHE A 125 -2.89 4.67 1.21
N ILE A 126 -2.03 5.46 1.85
CA ILE A 126 -0.75 5.00 2.37
C ILE A 126 -0.73 5.24 3.88
N TYR A 127 -0.66 4.17 4.65
CA TYR A 127 -0.55 4.24 6.09
C TYR A 127 0.93 4.32 6.52
N THR A 128 1.23 5.28 7.39
CA THR A 128 2.55 5.47 8.02
C THR A 128 2.36 6.03 9.43
N GLY A 129 3.31 6.79 9.96
CA GLY A 129 3.23 7.41 11.30
C GLY A 129 4.16 6.75 12.30
N GLY A 130 3.65 6.30 13.46
CA GLY A 130 4.37 5.44 14.38
C GLY A 130 4.49 4.02 13.80
N GLU A 131 3.77 3.08 14.36
CA GLU A 131 3.57 1.76 13.74
C GLU A 131 2.07 1.57 13.46
N PRO A 132 1.64 1.63 12.19
CA PRO A 132 0.23 1.52 11.85
C PRO A 132 -0.42 0.21 12.33
N LEU A 133 0.34 -0.89 12.35
CA LEU A 133 -0.19 -2.20 12.77
C LEU A 133 -0.48 -2.31 14.26
N VAL A 134 -0.15 -1.32 15.08
CA VAL A 134 -0.71 -1.19 16.44
C VAL A 134 -2.24 -1.11 16.36
N ARG A 135 -2.77 -0.61 15.25
CA ARG A 135 -4.21 -0.50 14.96
C ARG A 135 -4.68 -1.46 13.85
N LYS A 136 -4.00 -2.59 13.66
CA LYS A 136 -4.26 -3.52 12.54
C LYS A 136 -5.73 -3.91 12.37
N HIS A 137 -6.49 -4.03 13.47
CA HIS A 137 -7.92 -4.37 13.39
C HIS A 137 -8.76 -3.26 12.75
N ASP A 138 -8.49 -1.99 13.08
CA ASP A 138 -9.19 -0.86 12.46
C ASP A 138 -8.82 -0.76 10.97
N LEU A 139 -7.53 -0.93 10.64
CA LEU A 139 -7.06 -0.88 9.25
C LEU A 139 -7.71 -1.95 8.39
N ILE A 140 -7.85 -3.16 8.89
CA ILE A 140 -8.55 -4.24 8.17
C ILE A 140 -10.03 -3.93 7.99
N LYS A 141 -10.72 -3.38 9.00
CA LYS A 141 -12.11 -2.94 8.86
C LYS A 141 -12.28 -1.85 7.81
N LEU A 142 -11.33 -0.91 7.73
CA LEU A 142 -11.33 0.12 6.67
C LEU A 142 -11.13 -0.51 5.28
N CYS A 143 -10.25 -1.51 5.16
CA CYS A 143 -10.08 -2.25 3.91
C CYS A 143 -11.35 -2.99 3.48
N GLU A 144 -12.10 -3.55 4.43
CA GLU A 144 -13.40 -4.20 4.18
C GLU A 144 -14.47 -3.19 3.75
N ALA A 145 -14.52 -2.02 4.39
CA ALA A 145 -15.47 -0.96 4.09
C ALA A 145 -15.22 -0.33 2.70
N HIS A 146 -13.95 -0.32 2.26
CA HIS A 146 -13.54 0.31 1.00
C HIS A 146 -12.85 -0.68 0.05
N PRO A 147 -13.56 -1.69 -0.48
CA PRO A 147 -12.96 -2.72 -1.34
C PRO A 147 -12.51 -2.21 -2.72
N ASP A 148 -12.94 -1.00 -3.09
CA ASP A 148 -12.55 -0.25 -4.30
C ASP A 148 -11.28 0.60 -4.11
N CYS A 149 -10.72 0.61 -2.89
CA CYS A 149 -9.47 1.31 -2.57
C CYS A 149 -8.29 0.34 -2.43
N ALA A 150 -7.09 0.87 -2.66
CA ALA A 150 -5.82 0.18 -2.44
C ALA A 150 -5.11 0.80 -1.24
N PHE A 151 -4.67 -0.04 -0.31
CA PHE A 151 -3.99 0.37 0.92
C PHE A 151 -2.56 -0.16 0.95
N LEU A 152 -1.58 0.75 0.99
CA LEU A 152 -0.18 0.44 1.24
C LEU A 152 0.15 0.83 2.69
N CYS A 153 0.84 -0.03 3.43
CA CYS A 153 1.17 0.23 4.82
C CYS A 153 2.67 0.10 5.07
N PHE A 154 3.35 1.20 5.34
CA PHE A 154 4.72 1.16 5.84
C PHE A 154 4.73 0.64 7.27
N THR A 155 5.41 -0.46 7.51
CA THR A 155 5.41 -1.14 8.81
C THR A 155 6.79 -1.68 9.16
N ASN A 156 7.07 -1.74 10.46
CA ASN A 156 8.23 -2.46 10.98
C ASN A 156 8.01 -4.00 10.98
N ALA A 157 6.83 -4.46 10.57
CA ALA A 157 6.42 -5.85 10.41
C ALA A 157 6.42 -6.72 11.68
N THR A 158 6.85 -6.21 12.83
CA THR A 158 6.97 -7.03 14.05
C THR A 158 5.62 -7.47 14.63
N LEU A 159 4.52 -6.90 14.15
CA LEU A 159 3.14 -7.20 14.55
C LEU A 159 2.38 -8.05 13.52
N ILE A 160 3.05 -8.48 12.44
CA ILE A 160 2.48 -9.42 11.46
C ILE A 160 2.53 -10.82 12.06
N ASP A 161 1.36 -11.44 12.14
CA ASP A 161 1.15 -12.82 12.58
C ASP A 161 0.27 -13.58 11.56
N GLU A 162 0.11 -14.88 11.74
CA GLU A 162 -0.71 -15.72 10.83
C GLU A 162 -2.15 -15.22 10.71
N ALA A 163 -2.76 -14.76 11.81
CA ALA A 163 -4.13 -14.24 11.80
C ALA A 163 -4.23 -12.99 10.93
N PHE A 164 -3.27 -12.08 11.05
CA PHE A 164 -3.22 -10.89 10.21
C PHE A 164 -2.94 -11.22 8.73
N CYS A 165 -2.12 -12.24 8.44
CA CYS A 165 -1.93 -12.72 7.07
C CYS A 165 -3.26 -13.23 6.47
N GLN A 166 -4.08 -13.98 7.24
CA GLN A 166 -5.40 -14.41 6.79
C GLN A 166 -6.35 -13.23 6.56
N ASP A 167 -6.31 -12.22 7.41
CA ASP A 167 -7.08 -10.99 7.22
C ASP A 167 -6.67 -10.27 5.93
N MET A 168 -5.36 -10.12 5.64
CA MET A 168 -4.86 -9.54 4.39
C MET A 168 -5.31 -10.33 3.16
N ILE A 169 -5.27 -11.66 3.21
CA ILE A 169 -5.79 -12.53 2.13
C ILE A 169 -7.29 -12.29 1.94
N ARG A 170 -8.03 -12.16 3.01
CA ARG A 170 -9.49 -11.97 3.00
C ARG A 170 -9.91 -10.64 2.38
N VAL A 171 -9.25 -9.54 2.74
CA VAL A 171 -9.54 -8.22 2.16
C VAL A 171 -8.93 -8.04 0.77
N ALA A 172 -7.71 -8.52 0.57
CA ALA A 172 -6.95 -8.52 -0.68
C ALA A 172 -6.82 -7.14 -1.38
N ASN A 173 -6.87 -6.06 -0.59
CA ASN A 173 -6.61 -4.69 -1.01
C ASN A 173 -5.63 -3.97 -0.08
N PHE A 174 -4.93 -4.72 0.78
CA PHE A 174 -3.90 -4.24 1.70
C PHE A 174 -2.55 -4.88 1.38
N VAL A 175 -1.49 -4.07 1.25
CA VAL A 175 -0.13 -4.53 0.99
C VAL A 175 0.83 -3.91 2.02
N PRO A 176 1.57 -4.72 2.81
CA PRO A 176 2.58 -4.22 3.71
C PRO A 176 3.87 -3.87 2.95
N ALA A 177 4.41 -2.68 3.21
CA ALA A 177 5.74 -2.27 2.80
C ALA A 177 6.68 -2.39 4.00
N ILE A 178 7.44 -3.47 4.05
CA ILE A 178 8.25 -3.83 5.21
C ILE A 178 9.53 -3.00 5.27
N SER A 179 9.78 -2.43 6.43
CA SER A 179 10.97 -1.64 6.72
C SER A 179 12.12 -2.52 7.22
N ALA A 180 13.21 -2.57 6.49
CA ALA A 180 14.46 -3.23 6.88
C ALA A 180 15.66 -2.38 6.46
N GLU A 181 16.77 -2.49 7.19
CA GLU A 181 18.00 -1.74 6.89
C GLU A 181 19.07 -2.63 6.20
N GLY A 182 18.65 -3.73 5.60
CA GLY A 182 19.51 -4.74 5.04
C GLY A 182 19.56 -6.00 5.90
N PHE A 183 20.76 -6.44 6.32
CA PHE A 183 20.92 -7.63 7.15
C PHE A 183 20.80 -7.34 8.66
N GLU A 184 20.92 -8.39 9.49
CA GLU A 184 20.68 -8.39 10.93
C GLU A 184 21.41 -7.27 11.65
N GLU A 185 22.73 -7.15 11.46
CA GLU A 185 23.55 -6.15 12.14
C GLU A 185 23.03 -4.72 11.92
N ALA A 186 22.76 -4.34 10.68
CA ALA A 186 22.30 -3.00 10.34
C ALA A 186 20.85 -2.76 10.81
N THR A 187 19.99 -3.76 10.70
CA THR A 187 18.59 -3.65 11.12
C THR A 187 18.48 -3.56 12.63
N ASP A 188 19.17 -4.42 13.37
CA ASP A 188 19.14 -4.44 14.83
C ASP A 188 19.83 -3.20 15.44
N ALA A 189 20.94 -2.74 14.86
CA ALA A 189 21.61 -1.52 15.28
C ALA A 189 20.69 -0.28 15.22
N ARG A 190 19.81 -0.19 14.24
CA ARG A 190 18.89 0.94 14.10
C ARG A 190 17.56 0.73 14.82
N ARG A 191 17.00 -0.49 14.75
CA ARG A 191 15.61 -0.76 15.16
C ARG A 191 15.49 -1.46 16.51
N GLY A 192 16.58 -2.00 17.02
CA GLY A 192 16.66 -2.72 18.28
C GLY A 192 16.98 -4.20 18.08
N GLU A 193 17.60 -4.78 19.10
CA GLU A 193 18.03 -6.18 19.10
C GLU A 193 16.88 -7.16 18.83
N GLY A 194 17.09 -8.11 17.92
CA GLY A 194 16.14 -9.15 17.54
C GLY A 194 15.00 -8.67 16.63
N VAL A 195 15.04 -7.43 16.15
CA VAL A 195 14.02 -6.93 15.20
C VAL A 195 14.18 -7.61 13.85
N PHE A 196 15.42 -7.83 13.36
CA PHE A 196 15.64 -8.51 12.09
C PHE A 196 15.02 -9.92 12.07
N GLN A 197 15.13 -10.67 13.15
CA GLN A 197 14.54 -12.01 13.23
C GLN A 197 13.01 -11.96 13.19
N LYS A 198 12.38 -10.96 13.85
CA LYS A 198 10.92 -10.75 13.78
C LYS A 198 10.47 -10.37 12.37
N VAL A 199 11.21 -9.47 11.72
CA VAL A 199 10.97 -9.07 10.32
C VAL A 199 11.10 -10.27 9.38
N SER A 200 12.18 -11.05 9.51
CA SER A 200 12.40 -12.27 8.71
C SER A 200 11.29 -13.30 8.89
N LYS A 201 10.81 -13.48 10.14
CA LYS A 201 9.66 -14.34 10.42
C LYS A 201 8.39 -13.82 9.75
N ALA A 202 8.12 -12.52 9.84
CA ALA A 202 6.96 -11.90 9.19
C ALA A 202 7.01 -12.07 7.66
N MET A 203 8.19 -11.86 7.05
CA MET A 203 8.39 -12.07 5.61
C MET A 203 8.19 -13.54 5.18
N ALA A 204 8.47 -14.50 6.06
CA ALA A 204 8.25 -15.91 5.78
C ALA A 204 6.77 -16.34 5.91
N LEU A 205 5.93 -15.54 6.56
CA LEU A 205 4.48 -15.75 6.66
C LEU A 205 3.71 -15.18 5.46
N LEU A 206 4.30 -14.22 4.76
CA LEU A 206 3.72 -13.51 3.61
C LEU A 206 4.00 -14.24 2.30
#